data_76e7ad46834c749950b36aa0ea131768
#
_entry.id   76e7ad46834c749950b36aa0ea131768
#
_cell.length_a   1.000
_cell.length_b   1.000
_cell.length_c   1.000
_cell.angle_alpha   90.00
_cell.angle_beta   90.00
_cell.angle_gamma   90.00
#
_symmetry.space_group_name_H-M   'P 1'
#
loop_
_entity.id
_entity.type
_entity.pdbx_description
1 polymer ?
#
loop_
_entity_poly.entity_id
_entity_poly.type
_entity_poly.pdbx_seq_one_letter_code
_entity_poly.pdbx_strand_id
1 'polypeptide(L)'
;MLKLTGKKFTALAAAALATLAISATAFAAAFTAADAQSMAAKLVPASAAHVGTQEDFNEYEFKFFDNATATSYEVEISKLTQSVKEYKMEARTILGSRNIVLSAADAQAVVTKEYPHASFHKVKLDMDDGLYEYELKFTTPELRGEMVLNPETGAVLEKELRYNVR
;
A
#
# COMPACT_ATOMS: atom_id res chain seq x y z
N MET A 1 12.29 40.04 3.72
CA MET A 1 11.00 39.35 3.58
C MET A 1 11.10 38.37 2.41
N LEU A 2 11.43 37.12 2.67
CA LEU A 2 11.45 36.07 1.64
C LEU A 2 10.09 35.36 1.67
N LYS A 3 9.36 35.40 0.55
CA LYS A 3 8.13 34.64 0.37
C LYS A 3 8.52 33.19 0.05
N LEU A 4 8.27 32.28 0.98
CA LEU A 4 8.27 30.83 0.70
C LEU A 4 7.04 30.53 -0.16
N THR A 5 7.28 30.22 -1.44
CA THR A 5 6.29 29.63 -2.32
C THR A 5 6.14 28.15 -1.95
N GLY A 6 5.05 27.82 -1.25
CA GLY A 6 4.73 26.44 -0.92
C GLY A 6 4.56 25.60 -2.18
N LYS A 7 5.42 24.63 -2.37
CA LYS A 7 5.21 23.56 -3.34
C LYS A 7 4.00 22.75 -2.87
N LYS A 8 2.95 22.77 -3.66
CA LYS A 8 1.76 21.93 -3.45
C LYS A 8 2.17 20.49 -3.73
N PHE A 9 2.37 19.71 -2.67
CA PHE A 9 2.45 18.26 -2.80
C PHE A 9 1.06 17.78 -3.22
N THR A 10 0.98 17.21 -4.40
CA THR A 10 -0.22 16.55 -4.90
C THR A 10 -0.42 15.30 -4.04
N ALA A 11 -1.46 15.31 -3.22
CA ALA A 11 -1.86 14.16 -2.43
C ALA A 11 -2.12 12.99 -3.37
N LEU A 12 -1.39 11.89 -3.16
CA LEU A 12 -1.68 10.61 -3.81
C LEU A 12 -3.10 10.23 -3.43
N ALA A 13 -3.96 10.03 -4.42
CA ALA A 13 -5.36 9.70 -4.20
C ALA A 13 -5.45 8.38 -3.42
N ALA A 14 -6.04 8.44 -2.23
CA ALA A 14 -6.43 7.26 -1.49
C ALA A 14 -7.43 6.48 -2.35
N ALA A 15 -7.04 5.33 -2.85
CA ALA A 15 -7.95 4.41 -3.50
C ALA A 15 -8.88 3.83 -2.43
N ALA A 16 -10.10 4.34 -2.36
CA ALA A 16 -11.14 3.78 -1.52
C ALA A 16 -11.42 2.34 -2.03
N LEU A 17 -11.06 1.35 -1.22
CA LEU A 17 -11.37 -0.05 -1.46
C LEU A 17 -12.88 -0.23 -1.31
N ALA A 18 -13.60 -0.12 -2.43
CA ALA A 18 -14.96 -0.58 -2.51
C ALA A 18 -14.94 -2.13 -2.50
N THR A 19 -15.49 -2.73 -1.45
CA THR A 19 -15.77 -4.16 -1.41
C THR A 19 -16.80 -4.47 -2.49
N LEU A 20 -16.37 -4.99 -3.62
CA LEU A 20 -17.24 -5.51 -4.67
C LEU A 20 -17.78 -6.86 -4.20
N ALA A 21 -18.94 -6.85 -3.56
CA ALA A 21 -19.74 -8.04 -3.38
C ALA A 21 -20.33 -8.45 -4.73
N ILE A 22 -19.76 -9.45 -5.37
CA ILE A 22 -20.33 -10.07 -6.56
C ILE A 22 -21.41 -11.04 -6.09
N SER A 23 -22.68 -10.70 -6.34
CA SER A 23 -23.81 -11.59 -6.12
C SER A 23 -23.74 -12.77 -7.09
N ALA A 24 -23.59 -13.97 -6.53
CA ALA A 24 -23.54 -15.23 -7.27
C ALA A 24 -24.93 -15.59 -7.81
N THR A 25 -25.15 -15.40 -9.12
CA THR A 25 -26.14 -16.19 -9.86
C THR A 25 -25.66 -16.40 -11.29
N ALA A 26 -25.69 -17.65 -11.71
CA ALA A 26 -25.49 -18.22 -13.04
C ALA A 26 -24.03 -18.56 -13.41
N PHE A 27 -23.80 -19.87 -13.60
CA PHE A 27 -22.64 -20.50 -14.24
C PHE A 27 -21.33 -19.75 -14.02
N ALA A 28 -20.65 -20.06 -12.94
CA ALA A 28 -19.39 -19.42 -12.60
C ALA A 28 -18.40 -19.66 -13.73
N ALA A 29 -18.22 -18.66 -14.59
CA ALA A 29 -17.02 -18.63 -15.42
C ALA A 29 -15.83 -18.81 -14.49
N ALA A 30 -14.93 -19.71 -14.85
CA ALA A 30 -13.76 -19.99 -14.03
C ALA A 30 -13.01 -18.65 -13.81
N PHE A 31 -12.68 -18.34 -12.55
CA PHE A 31 -11.89 -17.17 -12.22
C PHE A 31 -10.51 -17.27 -12.89
N THR A 32 -10.22 -16.33 -13.76
CA THR A 32 -9.04 -16.37 -14.63
C THR A 32 -7.94 -15.44 -14.15
N ALA A 33 -6.72 -15.63 -14.64
CA ALA A 33 -5.62 -14.69 -14.39
C ALA A 33 -5.95 -13.27 -14.90
N ALA A 34 -6.73 -13.12 -15.98
CA ALA A 34 -7.15 -11.82 -16.48
C ALA A 34 -8.12 -11.09 -15.54
N ASP A 35 -9.04 -11.84 -14.89
CA ASP A 35 -9.94 -11.30 -13.87
C ASP A 35 -9.14 -10.83 -12.66
N ALA A 36 -8.21 -11.66 -12.17
CA ALA A 36 -7.32 -11.35 -11.06
C ALA A 36 -6.43 -10.14 -11.38
N GLN A 37 -5.85 -10.06 -12.59
CA GLN A 37 -5.04 -8.90 -13.00
C GLN A 37 -5.88 -7.62 -13.04
N SER A 38 -7.12 -7.71 -13.48
CA SER A 38 -8.04 -6.55 -13.50
C SER A 38 -8.39 -6.07 -12.08
N MET A 39 -8.43 -6.98 -11.10
CA MET A 39 -8.59 -6.63 -9.68
C MET A 39 -7.32 -5.96 -9.14
N ALA A 40 -6.16 -6.55 -9.39
CA ALA A 40 -4.87 -6.03 -8.94
C ALA A 40 -4.60 -4.61 -9.51
N ALA A 41 -4.90 -4.38 -10.79
CA ALA A 41 -4.70 -3.09 -11.44
C ALA A 41 -5.54 -1.94 -10.83
N LYS A 42 -6.63 -2.23 -10.13
CA LYS A 42 -7.44 -1.22 -9.42
C LYS A 42 -6.81 -0.74 -8.11
N LEU A 43 -5.81 -1.47 -7.59
CA LEU A 43 -5.15 -1.16 -6.32
C LEU A 43 -3.88 -0.34 -6.50
N VAL A 44 -3.39 -0.22 -7.73
CA VAL A 44 -2.17 0.51 -8.06
C VAL A 44 -2.51 1.79 -8.85
N PRO A 45 -1.64 2.80 -8.84
CA PRO A 45 -1.82 3.99 -9.68
C PRO A 45 -1.95 3.63 -11.17
N ALA A 46 -2.76 4.38 -11.90
CA ALA A 46 -2.95 4.16 -13.35
C ALA A 46 -1.64 4.34 -14.16
N SER A 47 -0.64 5.02 -13.59
CA SER A 47 0.71 5.18 -14.17
C SER A 47 1.59 3.95 -13.99
N ALA A 48 1.24 3.04 -13.07
CA ALA A 48 2.01 1.84 -12.82
C ALA A 48 1.76 0.80 -13.93
N ALA A 49 2.82 0.45 -14.65
CA ALA A 49 2.77 -0.57 -15.69
C ALA A 49 2.88 -1.98 -15.08
N HIS A 50 2.10 -2.92 -15.60
CA HIS A 50 2.26 -4.34 -15.27
C HIS A 50 3.58 -4.85 -15.82
N VAL A 51 4.42 -5.47 -14.96
CA VAL A 51 5.78 -5.91 -15.32
C VAL A 51 5.99 -7.41 -15.11
N GLY A 52 5.08 -8.11 -14.46
CA GLY A 52 5.20 -9.54 -14.24
C GLY A 52 3.99 -10.18 -13.59
N THR A 53 3.81 -11.46 -13.86
CA THR A 53 2.81 -12.32 -13.21
C THR A 53 3.50 -13.61 -12.78
N GLN A 54 3.22 -14.03 -11.54
CA GLN A 54 3.52 -15.37 -11.06
C GLN A 54 2.19 -16.07 -10.72
N GLU A 55 2.15 -17.36 -10.97
CA GLU A 55 0.97 -18.17 -10.68
C GLU A 55 1.39 -19.42 -9.94
N ASP A 56 0.75 -19.69 -8.83
CA ASP A 56 0.85 -20.96 -8.14
C ASP A 56 -0.53 -21.65 -8.01
N PHE A 57 -0.58 -22.71 -7.22
CA PHE A 57 -1.80 -23.49 -7.04
C PHE A 57 -2.94 -22.68 -6.41
N ASN A 58 -2.62 -21.77 -5.47
CA ASN A 58 -3.59 -21.08 -4.63
C ASN A 58 -3.81 -19.61 -4.99
N GLU A 59 -2.87 -19.00 -5.71
CA GLU A 59 -2.87 -17.55 -5.90
C GLU A 59 -2.25 -17.12 -7.23
N TYR A 60 -2.59 -15.88 -7.59
CA TYR A 60 -1.91 -15.09 -8.62
C TYR A 60 -1.17 -13.95 -7.92
N GLU A 61 0.10 -13.71 -8.29
CA GLU A 61 0.90 -12.56 -7.89
C GLU A 61 1.14 -11.68 -9.12
N PHE A 62 0.79 -10.40 -9.01
CA PHE A 62 0.99 -9.41 -10.06
C PHE A 62 1.97 -8.34 -9.60
N LYS A 63 2.97 -8.07 -10.43
CA LYS A 63 3.97 -7.02 -10.19
C LYS A 63 3.73 -5.85 -11.12
N PHE A 64 3.78 -4.64 -10.55
CA PHE A 64 3.66 -3.39 -11.27
C PHE A 64 4.81 -2.48 -10.92
N PHE A 65 5.15 -1.57 -11.83
CA PHE A 65 6.17 -0.56 -11.61
C PHE A 65 5.72 0.79 -12.16
N ASP A 66 5.80 1.81 -11.31
CA ASP A 66 5.55 3.20 -11.70
C ASP A 66 6.89 3.90 -11.95
N ASN A 67 7.20 4.14 -13.22
CA ASN A 67 8.43 4.84 -13.62
C ASN A 67 8.47 6.31 -13.18
N ALA A 68 7.32 6.96 -12.99
CA ALA A 68 7.25 8.36 -12.61
C ALA A 68 7.67 8.60 -11.16
N THR A 69 7.35 7.64 -10.29
CA THR A 69 7.66 7.69 -8.85
C THR A 69 8.76 6.71 -8.44
N ALA A 70 9.23 5.88 -9.38
CA ALA A 70 10.14 4.75 -9.14
C ALA A 70 9.63 3.84 -8.00
N THR A 71 8.33 3.50 -8.04
CA THR A 71 7.67 2.70 -7.01
C THR A 71 7.27 1.35 -7.57
N SER A 72 7.61 0.27 -6.86
CA SER A 72 7.16 -1.09 -7.15
C SER A 72 5.91 -1.43 -6.34
N TYR A 73 5.04 -2.24 -6.94
CA TYR A 73 3.84 -2.77 -6.32
C TYR A 73 3.74 -4.25 -6.58
N GLU A 74 3.26 -5.00 -5.59
CA GLU A 74 2.96 -6.42 -5.68
C GLU A 74 1.57 -6.66 -5.10
N VAL A 75 0.74 -7.43 -5.82
CA VAL A 75 -0.62 -7.73 -5.41
C VAL A 75 -0.86 -9.22 -5.54
N GLU A 76 -1.17 -9.87 -4.42
CA GLU A 76 -1.56 -11.28 -4.38
C GLU A 76 -3.08 -11.44 -4.37
N ILE A 77 -3.60 -12.27 -5.25
CA ILE A 77 -5.03 -12.59 -5.37
C ILE A 77 -5.24 -14.08 -5.11
N SER A 78 -6.03 -14.41 -4.11
CA SER A 78 -6.42 -15.79 -3.82
C SER A 78 -7.34 -16.34 -4.91
N LYS A 79 -7.00 -17.51 -5.48
CA LYS A 79 -7.85 -18.25 -6.43
C LYS A 79 -9.08 -18.84 -5.76
N LEU A 80 -8.94 -19.23 -4.49
CA LEU A 80 -10.02 -19.87 -3.73
C LEU A 80 -11.12 -18.87 -3.38
N THR A 81 -10.75 -17.71 -2.84
CA THR A 81 -11.70 -16.70 -2.36
C THR A 81 -11.95 -15.59 -3.37
N GLN A 82 -11.21 -15.58 -4.50
CA GLN A 82 -11.28 -14.58 -5.57
C GLN A 82 -11.18 -13.15 -5.01
N SER A 83 -10.28 -12.96 -4.05
CA SER A 83 -10.10 -11.69 -3.34
C SER A 83 -8.63 -11.36 -3.13
N VAL A 84 -8.34 -10.09 -2.88
CA VAL A 84 -7.00 -9.62 -2.53
C VAL A 84 -6.57 -10.27 -1.21
N LYS A 85 -5.40 -10.88 -1.21
CA LYS A 85 -4.76 -11.48 -0.05
C LYS A 85 -3.71 -10.56 0.54
N GLU A 86 -2.85 -10.02 -0.33
CA GLU A 86 -1.76 -9.14 0.08
C GLU A 86 -1.55 -8.03 -0.95
N TYR A 87 -1.13 -6.88 -0.45
CA TYR A 87 -0.68 -5.74 -1.25
C TYR A 87 0.63 -5.23 -0.66
N LYS A 88 1.63 -5.04 -1.50
CA LYS A 88 2.90 -4.41 -1.14
C LYS A 88 3.19 -3.21 -2.03
N MET A 89 3.83 -2.21 -1.47
CA MET A 89 4.36 -1.05 -2.16
C MET A 89 5.72 -0.69 -1.59
N GLU A 90 6.68 -0.43 -2.45
CA GLU A 90 8.03 -0.01 -2.10
C GLU A 90 8.46 1.17 -2.99
N ALA A 91 8.77 2.30 -2.37
CA ALA A 91 9.31 3.48 -3.05
C ALA A 91 10.84 3.37 -3.10
N ARG A 92 11.41 3.23 -4.32
CA ARG A 92 12.85 2.97 -4.48
C ARG A 92 13.74 4.20 -4.44
N THR A 93 13.17 5.40 -4.52
CA THR A 93 13.91 6.66 -4.57
C THR A 93 13.67 7.57 -3.39
N ILE A 94 12.70 7.22 -2.52
CA ILE A 94 12.43 7.93 -1.28
C ILE A 94 13.02 7.07 -0.17
N LEU A 95 13.97 7.61 0.55
CA LEU A 95 14.64 6.94 1.67
C LEU A 95 14.21 7.58 2.98
N GLY A 96 14.64 7.03 4.09
CA GLY A 96 14.56 7.65 5.40
C GLY A 96 15.24 9.03 5.46
N SER A 97 15.29 9.65 6.62
CA SER A 97 15.93 10.97 6.79
C SER A 97 16.84 11.02 8.01
N ARG A 98 17.85 11.89 7.96
CA ARG A 98 18.65 12.24 9.14
C ARG A 98 17.93 13.22 10.06
N ASN A 99 16.85 13.84 9.57
CA ASN A 99 16.05 14.81 10.31
C ASN A 99 14.75 14.14 10.78
N ILE A 100 14.43 14.36 12.05
CA ILE A 100 13.17 13.90 12.64
C ILE A 100 12.33 15.15 12.90
N VAL A 101 11.31 15.37 12.07
CA VAL A 101 10.40 16.50 12.14
C VAL A 101 9.04 16.08 12.69
N LEU A 102 8.56 14.90 12.23
CA LEU A 102 7.29 14.36 12.68
C LEU A 102 7.44 13.71 14.06
N SER A 103 6.45 13.90 14.91
CA SER A 103 6.28 13.09 16.10
C SER A 103 5.67 11.72 15.78
N ALA A 104 5.71 10.80 16.73
CA ALA A 104 5.01 9.52 16.61
C ALA A 104 3.50 9.68 16.36
N ALA A 105 2.88 10.73 16.95
CA ALA A 105 1.47 11.03 16.73
C ALA A 105 1.21 11.53 15.30
N ASP A 106 2.11 12.32 14.73
CA ASP A 106 2.00 12.77 13.33
C ASP A 106 2.15 11.58 12.37
N ALA A 107 3.08 10.66 12.64
CA ALA A 107 3.24 9.43 11.88
C ALA A 107 1.98 8.55 11.93
N GLN A 108 1.35 8.40 13.12
CA GLN A 108 0.06 7.72 13.25
C GLN A 108 -1.05 8.43 12.47
N ALA A 109 -1.06 9.76 12.43
CA ALA A 109 -2.05 10.53 11.69
C ALA A 109 -1.96 10.30 10.18
N VAL A 110 -0.76 10.08 9.62
CA VAL A 110 -0.58 9.67 8.21
C VAL A 110 -1.33 8.36 7.94
N VAL A 111 -1.13 7.35 8.78
CA VAL A 111 -1.81 6.05 8.64
C VAL A 111 -3.32 6.19 8.86
N THR A 112 -3.74 6.90 9.90
CA THR A 112 -5.17 7.05 10.25
C THR A 112 -5.96 7.79 9.18
N LYS A 113 -5.33 8.68 8.42
CA LYS A 113 -5.95 9.37 7.28
C LYS A 113 -6.38 8.40 6.19
N GLU A 114 -5.61 7.34 5.95
CA GLU A 114 -5.92 6.30 4.96
C GLU A 114 -6.75 5.17 5.59
N TYR A 115 -6.49 4.84 6.85
CA TYR A 115 -7.14 3.76 7.62
C TYR A 115 -7.77 4.32 8.91
N PRO A 116 -8.97 4.93 8.86
CA PRO A 116 -9.59 5.63 10.01
C PRO A 116 -9.80 4.75 11.25
N HIS A 117 -9.90 3.43 11.07
CA HIS A 117 -10.11 2.46 12.15
C HIS A 117 -8.84 1.72 12.55
N ALA A 118 -7.65 2.26 12.21
CA ALA A 118 -6.38 1.64 12.56
C ALA A 118 -6.17 1.59 14.09
N SER A 119 -5.90 0.38 14.60
CA SER A 119 -5.43 0.14 15.95
C SER A 119 -3.94 -0.21 15.90
N PHE A 120 -3.10 0.62 16.50
CA PHE A 120 -1.65 0.48 16.42
C PHE A 120 -1.11 -0.51 17.45
N HIS A 121 -0.23 -1.41 17.01
CA HIS A 121 0.50 -2.36 17.87
C HIS A 121 1.97 -2.01 18.00
N LYS A 122 2.52 -1.29 17.01
CA LYS A 122 3.90 -0.80 17.02
C LYS A 122 3.92 0.58 16.39
N VAL A 123 4.62 1.49 17.03
CA VAL A 123 5.04 2.77 16.47
C VAL A 123 6.46 2.99 16.97
N LYS A 124 7.43 2.83 16.07
CA LYS A 124 8.86 2.87 16.41
C LYS A 124 9.57 3.79 15.43
N LEU A 125 10.38 4.69 15.96
CA LEU A 125 11.41 5.35 15.19
C LEU A 125 12.64 4.43 15.20
N ASP A 126 13.04 3.98 14.04
CA ASP A 126 14.21 3.12 13.84
C ASP A 126 15.30 3.84 13.06
N MET A 127 16.47 3.24 12.99
CA MET A 127 17.58 3.72 12.18
C MET A 127 18.05 2.57 11.29
N ASP A 128 17.98 2.78 9.99
CA ASP A 128 18.49 1.87 8.98
C ASP A 128 19.47 2.62 8.07
N ASP A 129 20.66 2.04 7.83
CA ASP A 129 21.75 2.62 7.03
C ASP A 129 22.08 4.10 7.35
N GLY A 130 21.91 4.51 8.64
CA GLY A 130 22.19 5.87 9.12
C GLY A 130 21.09 6.89 8.82
N LEU A 131 19.92 6.44 8.42
CA LEU A 131 18.70 7.22 8.22
C LEU A 131 17.62 6.76 9.21
N TYR A 132 16.83 7.70 9.70
CA TYR A 132 15.69 7.40 10.55
C TYR A 132 14.45 7.11 9.71
N GLU A 133 13.62 6.18 10.22
CA GLU A 133 12.34 5.79 9.64
C GLU A 133 11.33 5.50 10.74
N TYR A 134 10.06 5.83 10.52
CA TYR A 134 8.98 5.38 11.38
C TYR A 134 8.43 4.06 10.85
N GLU A 135 8.49 2.99 11.66
CA GLU A 135 7.79 1.74 11.42
C GLU A 135 6.50 1.71 12.23
N LEU A 136 5.37 1.53 11.54
CA LEU A 136 4.06 1.44 12.14
C LEU A 136 3.39 0.13 11.76
N LYS A 137 2.96 -0.66 12.79
CA LYS A 137 2.13 -1.85 12.58
C LYS A 137 0.75 -1.62 13.17
N PHE A 138 -0.27 -1.93 12.40
CA PHE A 138 -1.65 -1.68 12.79
C PHE A 138 -2.60 -2.78 12.28
N THR A 139 -3.80 -2.80 12.83
CA THR A 139 -4.91 -3.63 12.36
C THR A 139 -6.16 -2.79 12.17
N THR A 140 -6.98 -3.21 11.20
CA THR A 140 -8.37 -2.79 11.05
C THR A 140 -9.27 -4.02 11.09
N PRO A 141 -10.60 -3.89 11.05
CA PRO A 141 -11.48 -5.05 10.89
C PRO A 141 -11.20 -5.89 9.64
N GLU A 142 -10.68 -5.26 8.57
CA GLU A 142 -10.51 -5.87 7.27
C GLU A 142 -9.09 -6.38 7.00
N LEU A 143 -8.06 -5.80 7.67
CA LEU A 143 -6.66 -6.11 7.36
C LEU A 143 -5.70 -5.89 8.53
N ARG A 144 -4.50 -6.43 8.35
CA ARG A 144 -3.29 -6.06 9.11
C ARG A 144 -2.38 -5.27 8.19
N GLY A 145 -1.82 -4.17 8.69
CA GLY A 145 -0.95 -3.30 7.91
C GLY A 145 0.38 -3.04 8.60
N GLU A 146 1.39 -2.86 7.76
CA GLU A 146 2.68 -2.30 8.13
C GLU A 146 3.00 -1.15 7.18
N MET A 147 3.45 -0.02 7.73
CA MET A 147 3.90 1.13 6.94
C MET A 147 5.22 1.66 7.48
N VAL A 148 6.12 1.96 6.56
CA VAL A 148 7.37 2.67 6.85
C VAL A 148 7.27 4.07 6.28
N LEU A 149 7.57 5.08 7.11
CA LEU A 149 7.43 6.48 6.75
C LEU A 149 8.75 7.23 6.92
N ASN A 150 9.02 8.16 6.03
CA ASN A 150 10.08 9.14 6.19
C ASN A 150 9.72 10.10 7.35
N PRO A 151 10.57 10.25 8.39
CA PRO A 151 10.24 11.01 9.60
C PRO A 151 10.32 12.54 9.42
N GLU A 152 10.83 13.00 8.30
CA GLU A 152 10.89 14.43 7.98
C GLU A 152 9.67 14.90 7.18
N THR A 153 9.22 14.06 6.24
CA THR A 153 8.19 14.45 5.26
C THR A 153 6.86 13.74 5.42
N GLY A 154 6.82 12.61 6.12
CA GLY A 154 5.67 11.70 6.20
C GLY A 154 5.41 10.91 4.92
N ALA A 155 6.35 10.94 3.96
CA ALA A 155 6.24 10.13 2.75
C ALA A 155 6.27 8.64 3.12
N VAL A 156 5.41 7.87 2.47
CA VAL A 156 5.38 6.41 2.62
C VAL A 156 6.53 5.82 1.82
N LEU A 157 7.41 5.09 2.49
CA LEU A 157 8.55 4.38 1.92
C LEU A 157 8.14 2.97 1.53
N GLU A 158 7.45 2.29 2.45
CA GLU A 158 6.96 0.93 2.29
C GLU A 158 5.54 0.81 2.84
N LYS A 159 4.76 -0.07 2.25
CA LYS A 159 3.44 -0.44 2.73
C LYS A 159 3.21 -1.92 2.44
N GLU A 160 2.84 -2.67 3.47
CA GLU A 160 2.39 -4.04 3.37
C GLU A 160 1.00 -4.18 4.02
N LEU A 161 0.05 -4.73 3.28
CA LEU A 161 -1.33 -4.93 3.74
C LEU A 161 -1.71 -6.39 3.51
N ARG A 162 -2.11 -7.08 4.58
CA ARG A 162 -2.64 -8.45 4.53
C ARG A 162 -4.11 -8.44 4.89
N TYR A 163 -4.93 -8.83 3.93
CA TYR A 163 -6.38 -8.81 4.06
C TYR A 163 -6.90 -10.04 4.80
N ASN A 164 -7.89 -9.82 5.67
CA ASN A 164 -8.59 -10.91 6.34
C ASN A 164 -9.51 -11.59 5.32
N VAL A 165 -9.01 -12.64 4.66
CA VAL A 165 -9.78 -13.44 3.70
C VAL A 165 -10.84 -14.21 4.47
N ARG A 166 -12.12 -13.95 4.18
CA ARG A 166 -13.28 -14.64 4.76
C ARG A 166 -13.89 -15.63 3.79
#